data_addb0309edfdd60cd570e75b64a5a971
#
_entry.id   addb0309edfdd60cd570e75b64a5a971
#
_cell.length_a   1.000
_cell.length_b   1.000
_cell.length_c   1.000
_cell.angle_alpha   90.00
_cell.angle_beta   90.00
_cell.angle_gamma   90.00
#
_symmetry.space_group_name_H-M   'P 1'
#
loop_
_entity.id
_entity.type
_entity.pdbx_description
1 polymer ?
#
loop_
_entity_poly.entity_id
_entity_poly.type
_entity_poly.pdbx_seq_one_letter_code
_entity_poly.pdbx_strand_id
1 'polypeptide(L)'
;MITFPNAKINLGLNIIEKRPDGYHNLETIFYPIHLQDALEVTRREKNDAPYTLHVKGTAIEGKPEDNLVVRAYELLKKDHDIPSVDIHLFKHIPTGAGLGGGSSDCAFMIKLLNEKFRLALSLEEMEDYAARLGADCAFFIRNQPVFATGIGNIFEPVRLSLSGYYLVLVKPDIFVSTRDAFAHITPHRPEVSLKDIICQPVETWKDNMKNDFEDSVFLKYPEIAAIKDELYDLGAVYASMSGSGSSVYGIFRQPVEHVDEKFGGCFCRQRELD
;
A
#
# COMPACT_ATOMS: atom_id res chain seq x y z
N MET A 1 23.32 1.77 -5.00
CA MET A 1 22.44 2.75 -4.33
C MET A 1 21.32 1.99 -3.68
N ILE A 2 20.93 2.35 -2.46
CA ILE A 2 19.86 1.71 -1.71
C ILE A 2 18.76 2.71 -1.39
N THR A 3 17.50 2.24 -1.34
CA THR A 3 16.31 2.99 -0.93
C THR A 3 15.40 2.09 -0.11
N PHE A 4 14.41 2.69 0.58
CA PHE A 4 13.52 1.98 1.50
C PHE A 4 12.05 2.21 1.12
N PRO A 5 11.51 1.40 0.19
CA PRO A 5 10.10 1.45 -0.19
C PRO A 5 9.20 1.24 1.02
N ASN A 6 8.29 2.18 1.29
CA ASN A 6 7.38 2.11 2.42
C ASN A 6 5.97 1.65 2.02
N ALA A 7 5.21 1.13 2.97
CA ALA A 7 3.81 0.74 2.79
C ALA A 7 2.86 1.95 2.82
N LYS A 8 1.60 1.71 2.50
CA LYS A 8 0.47 2.62 2.73
C LYS A 8 -0.65 1.90 3.45
N ILE A 9 -1.55 2.65 4.07
CA ILE A 9 -2.86 2.20 4.49
C ILE A 9 -3.95 2.97 3.74
N ASN A 10 -5.17 2.42 3.74
CA ASN A 10 -6.37 3.12 3.27
C ASN A 10 -7.12 3.64 4.49
N LEU A 11 -7.33 4.96 4.59
CA LEU A 11 -8.21 5.57 5.58
C LEU A 11 -9.57 5.74 4.91
N GLY A 12 -10.51 4.84 5.25
CA GLY A 12 -11.75 4.66 4.52
C GLY A 12 -11.57 4.16 3.10
N LEU A 13 -12.58 3.51 2.56
CA LEU A 13 -12.66 3.10 1.16
C LEU A 13 -14.13 2.92 0.80
N ASN A 14 -14.62 3.72 -0.13
CA ASN A 14 -16.00 3.65 -0.64
C ASN A 14 -15.99 3.17 -2.09
N ILE A 15 -16.84 2.21 -2.42
CA ILE A 15 -17.05 1.76 -3.79
C ILE A 15 -18.24 2.50 -4.37
N ILE A 16 -17.97 3.44 -5.29
CA ILE A 16 -18.95 4.45 -5.74
C ILE A 16 -19.87 3.94 -6.82
N GLU A 17 -19.31 3.24 -7.81
CA GLU A 17 -20.09 2.71 -8.94
C GLU A 17 -19.34 1.60 -9.68
N LYS A 18 -20.07 0.72 -10.34
CA LYS A 18 -19.51 -0.25 -11.27
C LYS A 18 -19.45 0.35 -12.67
N ARG A 19 -18.29 0.28 -13.31
CA ARG A 19 -18.04 0.82 -14.64
C ARG A 19 -18.41 -0.19 -15.74
N PRO A 20 -18.70 0.28 -16.98
CA PRO A 20 -18.94 -0.61 -18.11
C PRO A 20 -17.75 -1.51 -18.49
N ASP A 21 -16.52 -1.10 -18.17
CA ASP A 21 -15.29 -1.88 -18.41
C ASP A 21 -15.05 -3.00 -17.37
N GLY A 22 -15.96 -3.16 -16.40
CA GLY A 22 -15.91 -4.17 -15.35
C GLY A 22 -15.17 -3.74 -14.10
N TYR A 23 -14.46 -2.60 -14.10
CA TYR A 23 -13.84 -2.00 -12.92
C TYR A 23 -14.88 -1.27 -12.06
N HIS A 24 -14.45 -0.79 -10.90
CA HIS A 24 -15.27 0.04 -10.02
C HIS A 24 -14.58 1.38 -9.79
N ASN A 25 -15.37 2.46 -9.83
CA ASN A 25 -14.93 3.72 -9.27
C ASN A 25 -14.99 3.63 -7.76
N LEU A 26 -13.92 4.08 -7.12
CA LEU A 26 -13.79 4.11 -5.67
C LEU A 26 -13.31 5.49 -5.21
N GLU A 27 -13.43 5.75 -3.92
CA GLU A 27 -12.71 6.82 -3.25
C GLU A 27 -12.09 6.30 -1.95
N THR A 28 -10.89 6.77 -1.65
CA THR A 28 -10.14 6.40 -0.45
C THR A 28 -9.09 7.46 -0.14
N ILE A 29 -8.60 7.48 1.10
CA ILE A 29 -7.38 8.23 1.41
C ILE A 29 -6.22 7.24 1.48
N PHE A 30 -5.20 7.44 0.66
CA PHE A 30 -3.92 6.75 0.85
C PHE A 30 -3.05 7.52 1.84
N TYR A 31 -2.57 6.83 2.84
CA TYR A 31 -1.68 7.36 3.86
C TYR A 31 -0.40 6.51 3.92
N PRO A 32 0.79 7.08 3.64
CA PRO A 32 2.05 6.34 3.72
C PRO A 32 2.39 6.04 5.18
N ILE A 33 2.98 4.86 5.43
CA ILE A 33 3.37 4.43 6.78
C ILE A 33 4.80 3.89 6.78
N HIS A 34 5.51 4.01 7.92
CA HIS A 34 6.88 3.56 8.10
C HIS A 34 7.01 2.05 8.37
N LEU A 35 6.48 1.23 7.44
CA LEU A 35 6.79 -0.19 7.29
C LEU A 35 7.49 -0.33 5.94
N GLN A 36 8.74 -0.78 5.90
CA GLN A 36 9.59 -0.61 4.73
C GLN A 36 10.23 -1.91 4.27
N ASP A 37 10.35 -2.05 2.97
CA ASP A 37 11.27 -2.96 2.30
C ASP A 37 12.65 -2.31 2.13
N ALA A 38 13.63 -3.03 1.62
CA ALA A 38 14.89 -2.45 1.19
C ALA A 38 15.17 -2.85 -0.26
N LEU A 39 15.49 -1.87 -1.10
CA LEU A 39 15.78 -2.06 -2.51
C LEU A 39 17.15 -1.46 -2.83
N GLU A 40 18.06 -2.31 -3.30
CA GLU A 40 19.37 -1.89 -3.76
C GLU A 40 19.55 -2.21 -5.24
N VAL A 41 20.15 -1.27 -5.97
CA VAL A 41 20.55 -1.47 -7.36
C VAL A 41 22.03 -1.17 -7.51
N THR A 42 22.79 -2.12 -8.07
CA THR A 42 24.19 -1.94 -8.45
C THR A 42 24.36 -2.11 -9.95
N ARG A 43 25.39 -1.47 -10.51
CA ARG A 43 25.75 -1.69 -11.90
C ARG A 43 26.38 -3.08 -12.01
N ARG A 44 25.92 -3.85 -13.00
CA ARG A 44 26.45 -5.18 -13.29
C ARG A 44 27.71 -5.05 -14.15
N GLU A 45 28.77 -5.75 -13.79
CA GLU A 45 30.01 -5.76 -14.56
C GLU A 45 29.93 -6.68 -15.79
N LYS A 46 29.16 -7.77 -15.67
CA LYS A 46 28.96 -8.74 -16.76
C LYS A 46 27.69 -8.39 -17.53
N ASN A 47 27.81 -8.32 -18.85
CA ASN A 47 26.68 -8.02 -19.76
C ASN A 47 26.06 -9.29 -20.36
N ASP A 48 26.05 -10.42 -19.63
CA ASP A 48 25.45 -11.70 -20.05
C ASP A 48 23.92 -11.71 -19.91
N ALA A 49 23.36 -10.82 -19.07
CA ALA A 49 21.94 -10.61 -18.92
C ALA A 49 21.65 -9.12 -18.59
N PRO A 50 20.47 -8.60 -18.93
CA PRO A 50 20.13 -7.20 -18.65
C PRO A 50 19.99 -6.91 -17.16
N TYR A 51 19.58 -7.87 -16.37
CA TYR A 51 19.47 -7.77 -14.91
C TYR A 51 19.68 -9.13 -14.23
N THR A 52 19.92 -9.09 -12.92
CA THR A 52 19.76 -10.21 -11.99
C THR A 52 18.88 -9.74 -10.85
N LEU A 53 17.90 -10.52 -10.44
CA LEU A 53 17.03 -10.21 -9.29
C LEU A 53 17.33 -11.19 -8.14
N HIS A 54 17.66 -10.62 -6.99
CA HIS A 54 17.84 -11.35 -5.73
C HIS A 54 16.78 -10.90 -4.74
N VAL A 55 15.84 -11.79 -4.39
CA VAL A 55 14.81 -11.54 -3.39
C VAL A 55 15.13 -12.26 -2.09
N LYS A 56 15.00 -11.58 -0.97
CA LYS A 56 15.11 -12.12 0.39
C LYS A 56 13.93 -11.64 1.25
N GLY A 57 13.74 -12.25 2.42
CA GLY A 57 12.65 -11.92 3.34
C GLY A 57 11.37 -12.67 2.98
N THR A 58 10.21 -11.98 3.02
CA THR A 58 8.91 -12.57 2.66
C THR A 58 8.93 -13.09 1.22
N ALA A 59 8.50 -14.33 1.03
CA ALA A 59 8.44 -14.94 -0.30
C ALA A 59 7.49 -14.17 -1.23
N ILE A 60 7.91 -14.03 -2.48
CA ILE A 60 7.07 -13.49 -3.57
C ILE A 60 6.82 -14.65 -4.53
N GLU A 61 5.54 -14.93 -4.80
CA GLU A 61 5.16 -15.90 -5.82
C GLU A 61 5.30 -15.30 -7.22
N GLY A 62 5.54 -16.16 -8.21
CA GLY A 62 5.65 -15.78 -9.63
C GLY A 62 7.08 -15.83 -10.16
N LYS A 63 7.23 -15.45 -11.41
CA LYS A 63 8.52 -15.42 -12.10
C LYS A 63 9.22 -14.07 -11.85
N PRO A 64 10.57 -14.03 -11.93
CA PRO A 64 11.32 -12.78 -11.80
C PRO A 64 10.83 -11.67 -12.74
N GLU A 65 10.43 -12.02 -13.96
CA GLU A 65 9.96 -11.11 -15.00
C GLU A 65 8.61 -10.44 -14.63
N ASP A 66 7.80 -11.07 -13.78
CA ASP A 66 6.53 -10.55 -13.31
C ASP A 66 6.70 -9.56 -12.15
N ASN A 67 7.89 -9.54 -11.54
CA ASN A 67 8.17 -8.63 -10.44
C ASN A 67 8.18 -7.17 -10.90
N LEU A 68 7.43 -6.31 -10.19
CA LEU A 68 7.26 -4.91 -10.57
C LEU A 68 8.58 -4.12 -10.58
N VAL A 69 9.58 -4.47 -9.78
CA VAL A 69 10.90 -3.80 -9.84
C VAL A 69 11.61 -4.11 -11.16
N VAL A 70 11.50 -5.35 -11.66
CA VAL A 70 12.05 -5.75 -12.96
C VAL A 70 11.29 -5.06 -14.08
N ARG A 71 9.98 -5.08 -14.04
CA ARG A 71 9.14 -4.39 -15.04
C ARG A 71 9.42 -2.89 -15.10
N ALA A 72 9.68 -2.26 -13.95
CA ALA A 72 10.07 -0.85 -13.88
C ALA A 72 11.43 -0.60 -14.56
N TYR A 73 12.42 -1.45 -14.28
CA TYR A 73 13.72 -1.39 -14.93
C TYR A 73 13.60 -1.58 -16.44
N GLU A 74 12.91 -2.62 -16.90
CA GLU A 74 12.74 -2.90 -18.32
C GLU A 74 11.98 -1.81 -19.06
N LEU A 75 10.98 -1.21 -18.40
CA LEU A 75 10.20 -0.12 -18.97
C LEU A 75 11.07 1.14 -19.20
N LEU A 76 11.84 1.54 -18.19
CA LEU A 76 12.75 2.69 -18.31
C LEU A 76 13.89 2.43 -19.27
N LYS A 77 14.42 1.20 -19.32
CA LYS A 77 15.51 0.81 -20.23
C LYS A 77 15.12 0.91 -21.72
N LYS A 78 13.84 0.83 -22.07
CA LYS A 78 13.38 1.00 -23.45
C LYS A 78 13.58 2.42 -23.95
N ASP A 79 13.44 3.39 -23.05
CA ASP A 79 13.43 4.82 -23.40
C ASP A 79 14.75 5.51 -23.01
N HIS A 80 15.59 4.87 -22.17
CA HIS A 80 16.83 5.43 -21.63
C HIS A 80 17.99 4.43 -21.71
N ASP A 81 19.20 4.95 -21.87
CA ASP A 81 20.43 4.12 -21.86
C ASP A 81 20.82 3.73 -20.43
N ILE A 82 20.13 2.73 -19.88
CA ILE A 82 20.40 2.17 -18.56
C ILE A 82 21.24 0.90 -18.73
N PRO A 83 22.42 0.82 -18.06
CA PRO A 83 23.26 -0.38 -18.13
C PRO A 83 22.60 -1.57 -17.45
N SER A 84 23.19 -2.76 -17.63
CA SER A 84 22.79 -3.96 -16.88
C SER A 84 22.98 -3.76 -15.39
N VAL A 85 22.05 -4.30 -14.58
CA VAL A 85 21.98 -4.08 -13.13
C VAL A 85 21.79 -5.38 -12.36
N ASP A 86 22.34 -5.41 -11.14
CA ASP A 86 21.96 -6.38 -10.11
C ASP A 86 21.00 -5.68 -9.15
N ILE A 87 19.84 -6.31 -8.95
CA ILE A 87 18.74 -5.82 -8.11
C ILE A 87 18.64 -6.70 -6.87
N HIS A 88 18.76 -6.12 -5.69
CA HIS A 88 18.57 -6.80 -4.43
C HIS A 88 17.35 -6.22 -3.73
N LEU A 89 16.33 -7.07 -3.53
CA LEU A 89 15.07 -6.71 -2.88
C LEU A 89 14.92 -7.54 -1.60
N PHE A 90 14.87 -6.86 -0.46
CA PHE A 90 14.54 -7.46 0.82
C PHE A 90 13.11 -7.11 1.19
N LYS A 91 12.22 -8.11 1.18
CA LYS A 91 10.80 -7.97 1.49
C LYS A 91 10.53 -8.11 2.97
N HIS A 92 10.01 -7.07 3.57
CA HIS A 92 9.50 -7.03 4.93
C HIS A 92 8.00 -6.70 4.99
N ILE A 93 7.51 -5.91 4.05
CA ILE A 93 6.09 -5.63 3.87
C ILE A 93 5.39 -6.93 3.41
N PRO A 94 4.37 -7.42 4.15
CA PRO A 94 3.63 -8.61 3.73
C PRO A 94 3.01 -8.45 2.34
N THR A 95 3.11 -9.50 1.52
CA THR A 95 2.51 -9.52 0.17
C THR A 95 1.02 -9.82 0.21
N GLY A 96 0.24 -9.28 -0.74
CA GLY A 96 -1.20 -9.52 -0.82
C GLY A 96 -1.98 -9.07 0.42
N ALA A 97 -1.53 -7.99 1.05
CA ALA A 97 -1.97 -7.55 2.38
C ALA A 97 -2.74 -6.21 2.39
N GLY A 98 -3.06 -5.64 1.23
CA GLY A 98 -3.70 -4.32 1.13
C GLY A 98 -2.77 -3.13 1.41
N LEU A 99 -1.46 -3.36 1.50
CA LEU A 99 -0.45 -2.38 1.94
C LEU A 99 0.33 -1.70 0.80
N GLY A 100 0.12 -2.10 -0.45
CA GLY A 100 0.77 -1.50 -1.61
C GLY A 100 2.28 -1.79 -1.75
N GLY A 101 2.84 -2.80 -1.04
CA GLY A 101 4.27 -3.06 -1.01
C GLY A 101 4.92 -3.24 -2.39
N GLY A 102 4.34 -4.07 -3.26
CA GLY A 102 4.87 -4.25 -4.62
C GLY A 102 4.80 -2.99 -5.49
N SER A 103 3.74 -2.19 -5.34
CA SER A 103 3.59 -0.90 -6.02
C SER A 103 4.60 0.13 -5.50
N SER A 104 4.90 0.10 -4.21
CA SER A 104 5.95 0.90 -3.60
C SER A 104 7.33 0.52 -4.15
N ASP A 105 7.66 -0.78 -4.17
CA ASP A 105 8.92 -1.27 -4.73
C ASP A 105 9.12 -0.78 -6.16
N CYS A 106 8.05 -0.82 -6.98
CA CYS A 106 8.02 -0.31 -8.34
C CYS A 106 8.37 1.18 -8.43
N ALA A 107 7.66 2.01 -7.68
CA ALA A 107 7.85 3.46 -7.69
C ALA A 107 9.24 3.86 -7.20
N PHE A 108 9.70 3.21 -6.13
CA PHE A 108 11.05 3.44 -5.61
C PHE A 108 12.14 2.93 -6.54
N MET A 109 11.88 1.88 -7.33
CA MET A 109 12.80 1.47 -8.41
C MET A 109 12.93 2.55 -9.47
N ILE A 110 11.82 3.16 -9.92
CA ILE A 110 11.83 4.27 -10.89
C ILE A 110 12.65 5.44 -10.32
N LYS A 111 12.36 5.87 -9.09
CA LYS A 111 13.09 6.96 -8.41
C LYS A 111 14.58 6.66 -8.29
N LEU A 112 14.93 5.44 -7.87
CA LEU A 112 16.30 5.00 -7.68
C LEU A 112 17.08 4.98 -9.02
N LEU A 113 16.46 4.48 -10.09
CA LEU A 113 17.08 4.48 -11.42
C LEU A 113 17.25 5.90 -11.96
N ASN A 114 16.24 6.76 -11.79
CA ASN A 114 16.31 8.19 -12.17
C ASN A 114 17.51 8.88 -11.50
N GLU A 115 17.67 8.70 -10.21
CA GLU A 115 18.77 9.31 -9.44
C GLU A 115 20.12 8.68 -9.80
N LYS A 116 20.21 7.34 -9.77
CA LYS A 116 21.45 6.60 -9.97
C LYS A 116 22.07 6.83 -11.35
N PHE A 117 21.24 6.89 -12.39
CA PHE A 117 21.67 7.02 -13.79
C PHE A 117 21.45 8.42 -14.35
N ARG A 118 20.98 9.38 -13.52
CA ARG A 118 20.78 10.79 -13.87
C ARG A 118 19.89 10.94 -15.12
N LEU A 119 18.74 10.26 -15.12
CA LEU A 119 17.83 10.26 -16.26
C LEU A 119 17.10 11.60 -16.41
N ALA A 120 17.16 12.46 -15.39
CA ALA A 120 16.55 13.79 -15.35
C ALA A 120 15.01 13.78 -15.53
N LEU A 121 14.33 12.70 -15.12
CA LEU A 121 12.88 12.61 -15.15
C LEU A 121 12.26 13.53 -14.11
N SER A 122 11.23 14.27 -14.49
CA SER A 122 10.38 15.04 -13.58
C SER A 122 9.50 14.10 -12.74
N LEU A 123 8.83 14.65 -11.71
CA LEU A 123 7.88 13.89 -10.91
C LEU A 123 6.72 13.37 -11.78
N GLU A 124 6.21 14.20 -12.68
CA GLU A 124 5.12 13.87 -13.59
C GLU A 124 5.50 12.72 -14.54
N GLU A 125 6.70 12.76 -15.13
CA GLU A 125 7.20 11.67 -15.97
C GLU A 125 7.39 10.36 -15.19
N MET A 126 7.87 10.43 -13.95
CA MET A 126 7.97 9.25 -13.09
C MET A 126 6.58 8.69 -12.72
N GLU A 127 5.58 9.55 -12.46
CA GLU A 127 4.19 9.14 -12.24
C GLU A 127 3.60 8.45 -13.46
N ASP A 128 3.86 8.94 -14.67
CA ASP A 128 3.41 8.33 -15.93
C ASP A 128 4.01 6.94 -16.14
N TYR A 129 5.31 6.76 -15.88
CA TYR A 129 5.95 5.44 -15.90
C TYR A 129 5.32 4.50 -14.86
N ALA A 130 5.11 4.96 -13.65
CA ALA A 130 4.54 4.19 -12.56
C ALA A 130 3.09 3.77 -12.85
N ALA A 131 2.25 4.67 -13.39
CA ALA A 131 0.85 4.40 -13.72
C ALA A 131 0.68 3.30 -14.78
N ARG A 132 1.65 3.14 -15.68
CA ARG A 132 1.67 2.05 -16.68
C ARG A 132 1.93 0.67 -16.07
N LEU A 133 2.45 0.61 -14.84
CA LEU A 133 2.82 -0.63 -14.15
C LEU A 133 1.79 -1.09 -13.13
N GLY A 134 1.02 -0.16 -12.55
CA GLY A 134 -0.05 -0.47 -11.62
C GLY A 134 -0.74 0.78 -11.08
N ALA A 135 -2.02 0.65 -10.70
CA ALA A 135 -2.86 1.77 -10.24
C ALA A 135 -2.27 2.50 -9.02
N ASP A 136 -1.78 1.75 -8.04
CA ASP A 136 -1.22 2.31 -6.80
C ASP A 136 0.25 2.79 -6.97
N CYS A 137 0.93 2.46 -8.10
CA CYS A 137 2.38 2.74 -8.22
C CYS A 137 2.66 4.25 -8.24
N ALA A 138 1.86 5.04 -8.96
CA ALA A 138 2.06 6.47 -9.08
C ALA A 138 1.93 7.22 -7.74
N PHE A 139 1.10 6.72 -6.81
CA PHE A 139 1.00 7.26 -5.45
C PHE A 139 2.36 7.36 -4.75
N PHE A 140 3.19 6.31 -4.85
CA PHE A 140 4.47 6.23 -4.16
C PHE A 140 5.58 7.11 -4.77
N ILE A 141 5.34 7.72 -5.92
CA ILE A 141 6.28 8.70 -6.48
C ILE A 141 6.34 9.94 -5.58
N ARG A 142 5.20 10.57 -5.29
CA ARG A 142 5.13 11.70 -4.34
C ARG A 142 5.08 11.24 -2.89
N ASN A 143 4.51 10.08 -2.63
CA ASN A 143 4.51 9.42 -1.32
C ASN A 143 3.99 10.32 -0.18
N GLN A 144 2.87 10.98 -0.41
CA GLN A 144 2.20 11.89 0.52
C GLN A 144 0.73 11.51 0.65
N PRO A 145 0.03 11.91 1.73
CA PRO A 145 -1.39 11.65 1.86
C PRO A 145 -2.18 12.23 0.68
N VAL A 146 -3.03 11.40 0.06
CA VAL A 146 -3.86 11.81 -1.07
C VAL A 146 -5.27 11.24 -0.96
N PHE A 147 -6.25 11.99 -1.47
CA PHE A 147 -7.56 11.47 -1.81
C PHE A 147 -7.46 10.84 -3.20
N ALA A 148 -7.72 9.55 -3.27
CA ALA A 148 -7.64 8.77 -4.50
C ALA A 148 -9.05 8.45 -5.01
N THR A 149 -9.27 8.64 -6.32
CA THR A 149 -10.54 8.38 -7.02
C THR A 149 -10.29 7.57 -8.29
N GLY A 150 -11.34 7.39 -9.12
CA GLY A 150 -11.29 6.52 -10.28
C GLY A 150 -11.17 5.06 -9.83
N ILE A 151 -10.22 4.32 -10.38
CA ILE A 151 -9.88 2.95 -9.93
C ILE A 151 -8.80 2.95 -8.84
N GLY A 152 -8.60 4.08 -8.14
CA GLY A 152 -7.52 4.34 -7.18
C GLY A 152 -6.28 4.97 -7.83
N ASN A 153 -6.42 5.60 -8.98
CA ASN A 153 -5.32 6.11 -9.81
C ASN A 153 -5.37 7.61 -10.10
N ILE A 154 -6.37 8.32 -9.61
CA ILE A 154 -6.50 9.79 -9.72
C ILE A 154 -6.28 10.37 -8.33
N PHE A 155 -5.24 11.17 -8.14
CA PHE A 155 -4.80 11.64 -6.84
C PHE A 155 -5.01 13.14 -6.67
N GLU A 156 -5.61 13.51 -5.54
CA GLU A 156 -5.71 14.89 -5.08
C GLU A 156 -5.00 14.99 -3.71
N PRO A 157 -3.98 15.84 -3.56
CA PRO A 157 -3.30 16.02 -2.28
C PRO A 157 -4.25 16.43 -1.16
N VAL A 158 -4.09 15.84 0.03
CA VAL A 158 -4.86 16.22 1.22
C VAL A 158 -3.92 16.63 2.35
N ARG A 159 -4.38 17.58 3.16
CA ARG A 159 -3.64 18.00 4.36
C ARG A 159 -4.10 17.14 5.54
N LEU A 160 -3.38 16.06 5.78
CA LEU A 160 -3.61 15.14 6.88
C LEU A 160 -2.31 14.80 7.55
N SER A 161 -2.24 14.95 8.87
CA SER A 161 -1.15 14.46 9.69
C SER A 161 -1.71 13.63 10.84
N LEU A 162 -1.16 12.46 11.04
CA LEU A 162 -1.41 11.59 12.19
C LEU A 162 -0.23 11.61 13.16
N SER A 163 0.61 12.63 13.09
CA SER A 163 1.75 12.81 13.98
C SER A 163 1.31 12.79 15.45
N GLY A 164 2.04 12.04 16.27
CA GLY A 164 1.74 11.82 17.68
C GLY A 164 0.71 10.72 17.97
N TYR A 165 0.16 10.06 16.95
CA TYR A 165 -0.58 8.81 17.11
C TYR A 165 0.33 7.60 16.89
N TYR A 166 -0.11 6.45 17.37
CA TYR A 166 0.54 5.15 17.16
C TYR A 166 -0.31 4.29 16.24
N LEU A 167 0.32 3.68 15.27
CA LEU A 167 -0.30 2.66 14.40
C LEU A 167 0.04 1.27 14.94
N VAL A 168 -0.96 0.44 15.12
CA VAL A 168 -0.79 -1.02 15.24
C VAL A 168 -1.31 -1.63 13.95
N LEU A 169 -0.46 -2.37 13.24
CA LEU A 169 -0.80 -3.08 12.01
C LEU A 169 -0.72 -4.57 12.26
N VAL A 170 -1.82 -5.28 11.96
CA VAL A 170 -1.94 -6.73 12.13
C VAL A 170 -2.31 -7.36 10.79
N LYS A 171 -1.56 -8.37 10.35
CA LYS A 171 -1.86 -9.16 9.16
C LYS A 171 -1.90 -10.65 9.55
N PRO A 172 -3.10 -11.26 9.55
CA PRO A 172 -3.24 -12.70 9.76
C PRO A 172 -2.68 -13.51 8.58
N ASP A 173 -2.39 -14.78 8.78
CA ASP A 173 -1.98 -15.66 7.68
C ASP A 173 -3.18 -16.10 6.83
N ILE A 174 -3.90 -15.10 6.33
CA ILE A 174 -5.06 -15.24 5.44
C ILE A 174 -4.78 -14.45 4.18
N PHE A 175 -5.00 -15.06 3.02
CA PHE A 175 -4.99 -14.39 1.73
C PHE A 175 -6.41 -14.05 1.29
N VAL A 176 -6.67 -12.79 1.00
CA VAL A 176 -7.95 -12.31 0.45
C VAL A 176 -7.74 -11.97 -1.02
N SER A 177 -8.44 -12.67 -1.91
CA SER A 177 -8.43 -12.31 -3.32
C SER A 177 -9.24 -11.04 -3.57
N THR A 178 -8.85 -10.25 -4.57
CA THR A 178 -9.63 -9.09 -5.00
C THR A 178 -11.06 -9.48 -5.36
N ARG A 179 -11.25 -10.66 -5.94
CA ARG A 179 -12.57 -11.22 -6.26
C ARG A 179 -13.43 -11.41 -5.01
N ASP A 180 -12.85 -11.92 -3.93
CA ASP A 180 -13.58 -12.12 -2.67
C ASP A 180 -13.97 -10.78 -2.04
N ALA A 181 -13.08 -9.80 -2.10
CA ALA A 181 -13.35 -8.46 -1.59
C ALA A 181 -14.55 -7.80 -2.30
N PHE A 182 -14.70 -8.00 -3.62
CA PHE A 182 -15.82 -7.47 -4.40
C PHE A 182 -17.10 -8.32 -4.37
N ALA A 183 -17.11 -9.50 -3.72
CA ALA A 183 -18.19 -10.50 -3.88
C ALA A 183 -19.58 -10.02 -3.46
N HIS A 184 -19.68 -9.17 -2.43
CA HIS A 184 -20.96 -8.70 -1.87
C HIS A 184 -21.06 -7.17 -1.87
N ILE A 185 -20.23 -6.49 -2.65
CA ILE A 185 -20.23 -5.03 -2.72
C ILE A 185 -21.47 -4.53 -3.47
N THR A 186 -22.20 -3.64 -2.82
CA THR A 186 -23.24 -2.82 -3.46
C THR A 186 -22.68 -1.40 -3.55
N PRO A 187 -22.29 -0.95 -4.76
CA PRO A 187 -21.76 0.40 -4.93
C PRO A 187 -22.76 1.47 -4.48
N HIS A 188 -22.27 2.48 -3.76
CA HIS A 188 -23.09 3.59 -3.31
C HIS A 188 -22.26 4.88 -3.23
N ARG A 189 -22.92 6.02 -3.31
CA ARG A 189 -22.28 7.31 -3.03
C ARG A 189 -22.45 7.65 -1.56
N PRO A 190 -21.36 7.91 -0.82
CA PRO A 190 -21.48 8.32 0.58
C PRO A 190 -22.16 9.70 0.69
N GLU A 191 -22.90 9.94 1.77
CA GLU A 191 -23.50 11.24 2.06
C GLU A 191 -22.44 12.30 2.37
N VAL A 192 -21.34 11.90 3.03
CA VAL A 192 -20.21 12.75 3.40
C VAL A 192 -18.94 12.20 2.74
N SER A 193 -18.20 13.06 2.08
CA SER A 193 -16.93 12.68 1.44
C SER A 193 -15.88 12.33 2.49
N LEU A 194 -15.01 11.35 2.16
CA LEU A 194 -13.84 11.04 2.98
C LEU A 194 -12.93 12.28 3.18
N LYS A 195 -12.88 13.20 2.23
CA LYS A 195 -12.13 14.46 2.34
C LYS A 195 -12.64 15.34 3.48
N ASP A 196 -13.95 15.34 3.72
CA ASP A 196 -14.56 16.13 4.80
C ASP A 196 -14.39 15.42 6.14
N ILE A 197 -14.47 14.07 6.15
CA ILE A 197 -14.33 13.27 7.36
C ILE A 197 -12.91 13.37 7.92
N ILE A 198 -11.86 13.29 7.07
CA ILE A 198 -10.47 13.35 7.53
C ILE A 198 -10.07 14.72 8.11
N CYS A 199 -10.84 15.78 7.83
CA CYS A 199 -10.65 17.09 8.45
C CYS A 199 -11.18 17.17 9.88
N GLN A 200 -11.92 16.15 10.32
CA GLN A 200 -12.48 16.07 11.67
C GLN A 200 -11.54 15.32 12.62
N PRO A 201 -11.70 15.44 13.94
CA PRO A 201 -10.90 14.69 14.90
C PRO A 201 -10.96 13.18 14.65
N VAL A 202 -9.81 12.50 14.75
CA VAL A 202 -9.66 11.05 14.48
C VAL A 202 -10.69 10.22 15.28
N GLU A 203 -11.04 10.66 16.47
CA GLU A 203 -12.02 10.00 17.36
C GLU A 203 -13.43 9.89 16.77
N THR A 204 -13.75 10.76 15.81
CA THR A 204 -15.07 10.77 15.13
C THR A 204 -15.09 9.83 13.91
N TRP A 205 -13.94 9.32 13.48
CA TRP A 205 -13.83 8.52 12.27
C TRP A 205 -14.53 7.18 12.40
N LYS A 206 -14.52 6.59 13.61
CA LYS A 206 -15.15 5.29 13.89
C LYS A 206 -16.61 5.23 13.42
N ASP A 207 -17.36 6.30 13.58
CA ASP A 207 -18.79 6.35 13.28
C ASP A 207 -19.09 6.84 11.84
N ASN A 208 -18.09 7.43 11.15
CA ASN A 208 -18.29 8.14 9.89
C ASN A 208 -17.51 7.55 8.71
N MET A 209 -16.54 6.68 8.98
CA MET A 209 -15.63 6.18 7.95
C MET A 209 -15.45 4.66 8.07
N LYS A 210 -15.68 3.95 6.98
CA LYS A 210 -15.45 2.51 6.88
C LYS A 210 -14.70 2.15 5.60
N ASN A 211 -14.32 0.89 5.49
CA ASN A 211 -13.86 0.29 4.26
C ASN A 211 -14.97 -0.65 3.74
N ASP A 212 -15.55 -0.36 2.58
CA ASP A 212 -16.67 -1.15 2.03
C ASP A 212 -16.31 -2.62 1.81
N PHE A 213 -15.05 -2.95 1.57
CA PHE A 213 -14.61 -4.34 1.44
C PHE A 213 -14.78 -5.15 2.74
N GLU A 214 -14.88 -4.49 3.89
CA GLU A 214 -15.12 -5.18 5.16
C GLU A 214 -16.43 -5.98 5.13
N ASP A 215 -17.46 -5.48 4.46
CA ASP A 215 -18.77 -6.15 4.37
C ASP A 215 -18.64 -7.55 3.75
N SER A 216 -17.82 -7.70 2.70
CA SER A 216 -17.59 -8.99 2.04
C SER A 216 -16.55 -9.84 2.76
N VAL A 217 -15.44 -9.20 3.15
CA VAL A 217 -14.28 -9.90 3.69
C VAL A 217 -14.58 -10.45 5.08
N PHE A 218 -15.23 -9.69 5.95
CA PHE A 218 -15.54 -10.10 7.30
C PHE A 218 -16.61 -11.22 7.34
N LEU A 219 -17.54 -11.22 6.38
CA LEU A 219 -18.49 -12.30 6.22
C LEU A 219 -17.79 -13.64 5.89
N LYS A 220 -16.78 -13.61 5.03
CA LYS A 220 -16.06 -14.79 4.57
C LYS A 220 -14.93 -15.20 5.52
N TYR A 221 -14.29 -14.24 6.16
CA TYR A 221 -13.12 -14.41 7.02
C TYR A 221 -13.35 -13.69 8.36
N PRO A 222 -14.19 -14.27 9.26
CA PRO A 222 -14.53 -13.64 10.53
C PRO A 222 -13.31 -13.41 11.45
N GLU A 223 -12.22 -14.13 11.23
CA GLU A 223 -10.97 -13.94 11.97
C GLU A 223 -10.37 -12.54 11.70
N ILE A 224 -10.58 -11.97 10.50
CA ILE A 224 -10.13 -10.62 10.17
C ILE A 224 -11.01 -9.58 10.90
N ALA A 225 -12.31 -9.83 11.00
CA ALA A 225 -13.22 -8.99 11.79
C ALA A 225 -12.82 -8.97 13.27
N ALA A 226 -12.54 -10.15 13.85
CA ALA A 226 -12.12 -10.28 15.24
C ALA A 226 -10.84 -9.46 15.56
N ILE A 227 -9.90 -9.34 14.60
CA ILE A 227 -8.72 -8.47 14.77
C ILE A 227 -9.14 -7.01 14.92
N LYS A 228 -10.11 -6.55 14.13
CA LYS A 228 -10.60 -5.17 14.23
C LYS A 228 -11.28 -4.90 15.57
N ASP A 229 -12.09 -5.85 16.04
CA ASP A 229 -12.76 -5.76 17.33
C ASP A 229 -11.73 -5.72 18.47
N GLU A 230 -10.73 -6.61 18.45
CA GLU A 230 -9.64 -6.62 19.44
C GLU A 230 -8.84 -5.31 19.44
N LEU A 231 -8.58 -4.69 18.28
CA LEU A 231 -7.92 -3.39 18.22
C LEU A 231 -8.74 -2.30 18.92
N TYR A 232 -10.07 -2.31 18.78
CA TYR A 232 -10.95 -1.41 19.54
C TYR A 232 -10.96 -1.71 21.02
N ASP A 233 -10.99 -2.98 21.43
CA ASP A 233 -10.94 -3.39 22.83
C ASP A 233 -9.62 -3.00 23.50
N LEU A 234 -8.54 -2.94 22.73
CA LEU A 234 -7.22 -2.41 23.15
C LEU A 234 -7.18 -0.88 23.22
N GLY A 235 -8.24 -0.18 22.83
CA GLY A 235 -8.36 1.26 22.92
C GLY A 235 -8.00 2.04 21.64
N ALA A 236 -8.06 1.41 20.47
CA ALA A 236 -7.93 2.14 19.21
C ALA A 236 -9.01 3.22 19.10
N VAL A 237 -8.63 4.46 18.75
CA VAL A 237 -9.57 5.53 18.44
C VAL A 237 -10.21 5.33 17.06
N TYR A 238 -9.52 4.66 16.17
CA TYR A 238 -10.02 4.22 14.87
C TYR A 238 -9.33 2.91 14.46
N ALA A 239 -10.09 1.96 13.90
CA ALA A 239 -9.56 0.74 13.33
C ALA A 239 -10.27 0.38 12.03
N SER A 240 -9.53 -0.12 11.03
CA SER A 240 -10.08 -0.51 9.74
C SER A 240 -9.17 -1.50 9.03
N MET A 241 -9.75 -2.24 8.07
CA MET A 241 -8.98 -3.04 7.12
C MET A 241 -8.34 -2.14 6.06
N SER A 242 -7.12 -2.44 5.62
CA SER A 242 -6.45 -1.70 4.56
C SER A 242 -6.70 -2.33 3.20
N GLY A 243 -7.20 -1.52 2.24
CA GLY A 243 -7.50 -1.99 0.89
C GLY A 243 -8.45 -3.19 0.91
N SER A 244 -8.18 -4.21 0.08
CA SER A 244 -8.94 -5.47 0.05
C SER A 244 -8.54 -6.46 1.14
N GLY A 245 -7.72 -6.07 2.08
CA GLY A 245 -7.22 -6.92 3.18
C GLY A 245 -5.97 -7.72 2.75
N SER A 246 -5.52 -8.63 3.61
CA SER A 246 -6.11 -9.00 4.92
C SER A 246 -5.61 -8.15 6.09
N SER A 247 -4.74 -7.15 5.87
CA SER A 247 -4.25 -6.32 6.98
C SER A 247 -5.34 -5.47 7.58
N VAL A 248 -5.38 -5.45 8.91
CA VAL A 248 -6.19 -4.54 9.73
C VAL A 248 -5.25 -3.66 10.55
N TYR A 249 -5.60 -2.42 10.72
CA TYR A 249 -4.82 -1.48 11.53
C TYR A 249 -5.69 -0.76 12.53
N GLY A 250 -5.07 -0.35 13.64
CA GLY A 250 -5.66 0.54 14.65
C GLY A 250 -4.79 1.77 14.85
N ILE A 251 -5.43 2.91 15.07
CA ILE A 251 -4.79 4.19 15.44
C ILE A 251 -5.03 4.41 16.92
N PHE A 252 -3.97 4.70 17.66
CA PHE A 252 -3.97 4.83 19.12
C PHE A 252 -3.35 6.16 19.54
N ARG A 253 -3.79 6.71 20.67
CA ARG A 253 -3.17 7.91 21.30
C ARG A 253 -1.89 7.57 22.07
N GLN A 254 -1.77 6.35 22.51
CA GLN A 254 -0.62 5.85 23.28
C GLN A 254 -0.18 4.49 22.72
N PRO A 255 1.09 4.10 22.88
CA PRO A 255 1.53 2.77 22.44
C PRO A 255 0.80 1.69 23.25
N VAL A 256 0.50 0.58 22.59
CA VAL A 256 -0.09 -0.63 23.23
C VAL A 256 1.04 -1.51 23.74
N GLU A 257 1.01 -1.86 25.01
CA GLU A 257 1.99 -2.74 25.62
C GLU A 257 1.77 -4.20 25.17
N HIS A 258 2.88 -4.89 24.88
CA HIS A 258 2.89 -6.32 24.51
C HIS A 258 1.96 -6.65 23.33
N VAL A 259 1.83 -5.76 22.37
CA VAL A 259 0.90 -5.92 21.24
C VAL A 259 1.16 -7.20 20.44
N ASP A 260 2.42 -7.64 20.29
CA ASP A 260 2.79 -8.86 19.57
C ASP A 260 2.22 -10.12 20.24
N GLU A 261 2.08 -10.12 21.56
CA GLU A 261 1.51 -11.23 22.32
C GLU A 261 -0.01 -11.34 22.14
N LYS A 262 -0.69 -10.20 21.89
CA LYS A 262 -2.13 -10.14 21.68
C LYS A 262 -2.55 -10.75 20.35
N PHE A 263 -1.71 -10.63 19.32
CA PHE A 263 -1.97 -11.13 17.96
C PHE A 263 -1.04 -12.29 17.58
N GLY A 264 -0.91 -13.26 18.48
CA GLY A 264 -0.06 -14.43 18.26
C GLY A 264 -0.36 -15.15 16.93
N GLY A 265 0.68 -15.48 16.16
CA GLY A 265 0.54 -16.10 14.83
C GLY A 265 0.28 -15.12 13.68
N CYS A 266 0.06 -13.84 13.96
CA CYS A 266 -0.06 -12.80 12.93
C CYS A 266 1.26 -12.03 12.77
N PHE A 267 1.47 -11.46 11.58
CA PHE A 267 2.43 -10.38 11.45
C PHE A 267 1.86 -9.16 12.18
N CYS A 268 2.56 -8.67 13.20
CA CYS A 268 2.15 -7.52 13.98
C CYS A 268 3.29 -6.50 14.04
N ARG A 269 2.98 -5.21 13.89
CA ARG A 269 3.93 -4.11 14.03
C ARG A 269 3.27 -2.88 14.63
N GLN A 270 3.95 -2.27 15.57
CA GLN A 270 3.57 -0.98 16.14
C GLN A 270 4.60 0.08 15.78
N ARG A 271 4.14 1.28 15.38
CA ARG A 271 4.98 2.44 15.05
C ARG A 271 4.28 3.73 15.46
N GLU A 272 5.05 4.72 15.87
CA GLU A 272 4.59 6.09 15.94
C GLU A 272 4.42 6.65 14.52
N LEU A 273 3.38 7.45 14.32
CA LEU A 273 3.09 8.12 13.04
C LEU A 273 3.67 9.54 13.09
N ASP A 274 4.27 9.96 11.95
CA ASP A 274 4.90 11.28 11.78
C ASP A 274 3.93 12.31 11.19
#